data_8e3e5d07e67109ccb8a02feea01abd69
#
_entry.id   8e3e5d07e67109ccb8a02feea01abd69
#
_cell.length_a   1.000
_cell.length_b   1.000
_cell.length_c   1.000
_cell.angle_alpha   90.00
_cell.angle_beta   90.00
_cell.angle_gamma   90.00
#
_symmetry.space_group_name_H-M   'P 1'
#
loop_
_entity.id
_entity.type
_entity.pdbx_description
1 polymer ?
#
loop_
_entity_poly.entity_id
_entity_poly.type
_entity_poly.pdbx_seq_one_letter_code
_entity_poly.pdbx_strand_id
1 'polypeptide(L)'
;PPRSTLFPYTTLFRSGHFVKMAHNGIEYGDMQLICEAYHLMLNSGAFTYDEMADIFDEWNRGELDSYLIQITGEILRFRDTDGEPMVTKILDSAGQKGTGKWTVTSALDHGVPLSLIGESVFARFISSMKKERVKASPLFSSPEKIAVRNKKEFVDDIRKALYASKIVSYAQGFNLLRNAAAEYGWDLNYGEIAMIWRGGCIIRSAFLNKIYEAYRREPGLPNLIMDNYFTGILGENSDSWRRVAAHAVSAGIPVPAMSAALAWFDSYRSAWLPANLLQAQRDYFGAHTYQRTDKPEGEFFHTNWTGRGGDTASSTYNA
;
A
#
# COMPACT_ATOMS: atom_id res chain seq x y z
N PRO A 1 -5.05 -19.20 25.76
CA PRO A 1 -5.81 -20.44 25.68
C PRO A 1 -4.93 -21.52 25.09
N PRO A 2 -5.08 -22.81 25.52
CA PRO A 2 -4.24 -23.89 25.05
C PRO A 2 -4.38 -24.06 23.54
N ARG A 3 -3.25 -24.21 22.83
CA ARG A 3 -3.21 -24.60 21.42
C ARG A 3 -3.90 -25.95 21.26
N SER A 4 -5.18 -25.95 20.91
CA SER A 4 -5.89 -27.20 20.64
C SER A 4 -5.35 -27.78 19.33
N THR A 5 -4.72 -28.92 19.42
CA THR A 5 -4.37 -29.82 18.32
C THR A 5 -5.64 -30.43 17.72
N LEU A 6 -6.47 -29.64 17.10
CA LEU A 6 -7.70 -30.07 16.45
C LEU A 6 -7.52 -30.06 14.93
N PHE A 7 -7.32 -31.27 14.38
CA PHE A 7 -7.47 -31.74 13.00
C PHE A 7 -6.64 -31.09 11.89
N PRO A 8 -6.01 -31.86 11.00
CA PRO A 8 -5.28 -31.37 9.82
C PRO A 8 -6.15 -30.55 8.86
N TYR A 9 -7.46 -30.73 8.86
CA TYR A 9 -8.43 -29.94 8.09
C TYR A 9 -8.51 -28.45 8.51
N THR A 10 -8.25 -28.11 9.77
CA THR A 10 -8.31 -26.74 10.26
C THR A 10 -7.16 -25.87 9.74
N THR A 11 -6.03 -26.46 9.41
CA THR A 11 -4.86 -25.74 8.89
C THR A 11 -5.08 -25.27 7.45
N LEU A 12 -5.66 -26.14 6.60
CA LEU A 12 -6.04 -25.80 5.22
C LEU A 12 -7.13 -24.73 5.15
N PHE A 13 -8.16 -24.82 6.02
CA PHE A 13 -9.21 -23.78 6.09
C PHE A 13 -8.67 -22.44 6.60
N ARG A 14 -7.71 -22.44 7.53
CA ARG A 14 -7.10 -21.20 8.04
C ARG A 14 -6.28 -20.50 6.97
N SER A 15 -5.46 -21.19 6.18
CA SER A 15 -4.66 -20.60 5.11
C SER A 15 -5.53 -19.97 4.02
N GLY A 16 -6.62 -20.64 3.60
CA GLY A 16 -7.56 -20.10 2.60
C GLY A 16 -8.26 -18.81 3.07
N HIS A 17 -8.67 -18.75 4.34
CA HIS A 17 -9.25 -17.53 4.92
C HIS A 17 -8.23 -16.40 5.01
N PHE A 18 -6.98 -16.70 5.37
CA PHE A 18 -5.90 -15.74 5.42
C PHE A 18 -5.56 -15.18 4.04
N VAL A 19 -5.49 -16.06 3.03
CA VAL A 19 -5.32 -15.67 1.62
C VAL A 19 -6.45 -14.74 1.17
N LYS A 20 -7.71 -15.04 1.55
CA LYS A 20 -8.85 -14.16 1.23
C LYS A 20 -8.80 -12.84 1.99
N MET A 21 -8.33 -12.83 3.22
CA MET A 21 -8.11 -11.60 3.99
C MET A 21 -7.05 -10.72 3.34
N ALA A 22 -5.89 -11.29 2.96
CA ALA A 22 -4.85 -10.56 2.25
C ALA A 22 -5.33 -10.01 0.89
N HIS A 23 -6.12 -10.80 0.13
CA HIS A 23 -6.81 -10.35 -1.07
C HIS A 23 -7.64 -9.09 -0.80
N ASN A 24 -8.45 -9.10 0.25
CA ASN A 24 -9.29 -7.96 0.59
C ASN A 24 -8.46 -6.72 1.02
N GLY A 25 -7.33 -6.91 1.67
CA GLY A 25 -6.39 -5.82 1.95
C GLY A 25 -5.85 -5.18 0.68
N ILE A 26 -5.40 -5.98 -0.29
CA ILE A 26 -4.97 -5.51 -1.61
C ILE A 26 -6.12 -4.77 -2.33
N GLU A 27 -7.35 -5.29 -2.27
CA GLU A 27 -8.55 -4.65 -2.81
C GLU A 27 -8.73 -3.23 -2.25
N TYR A 28 -8.55 -3.03 -0.94
CA TYR A 28 -8.59 -1.71 -0.32
C TYR A 28 -7.49 -0.80 -0.87
N GLY A 29 -6.28 -1.32 -1.05
CA GLY A 29 -5.17 -0.61 -1.68
C GLY A 29 -5.51 -0.16 -3.09
N ASP A 30 -5.93 -1.08 -3.95
CA ASP A 30 -6.27 -0.81 -5.34
C ASP A 30 -7.39 0.24 -5.47
N MET A 31 -8.46 0.11 -4.68
CA MET A 31 -9.57 1.07 -4.68
C MET A 31 -9.11 2.46 -4.25
N GLN A 32 -8.31 2.56 -3.19
CA GLN A 32 -7.80 3.84 -2.70
C GLN A 32 -6.89 4.50 -3.73
N LEU A 33 -5.97 3.75 -4.34
CA LEU A 33 -5.06 4.26 -5.37
C LEU A 33 -5.82 4.81 -6.59
N ILE A 34 -6.86 4.11 -7.04
CA ILE A 34 -7.75 4.57 -8.14
C ILE A 34 -8.48 5.86 -7.74
N CYS A 35 -8.99 5.93 -6.52
CA CYS A 35 -9.62 7.14 -5.99
C CYS A 35 -8.64 8.31 -5.91
N GLU A 36 -7.37 8.07 -5.57
CA GLU A 36 -6.33 9.11 -5.54
C GLU A 36 -5.98 9.60 -6.94
N ALA A 37 -5.89 8.70 -7.93
CA ALA A 37 -5.71 9.07 -9.33
C ALA A 37 -6.87 9.94 -9.85
N TYR A 38 -8.12 9.55 -9.57
CA TYR A 38 -9.31 10.34 -9.84
C TYR A 38 -9.25 11.71 -9.14
N HIS A 39 -8.88 11.73 -7.86
CA HIS A 39 -8.84 12.95 -7.05
C HIS A 39 -7.80 13.96 -7.55
N LEU A 40 -6.64 13.50 -8.02
CA LEU A 40 -5.62 14.32 -8.66
C LEU A 40 -6.16 14.99 -9.93
N MET A 41 -6.81 14.24 -10.82
CA MET A 41 -7.40 14.79 -12.04
C MET A 41 -8.53 15.77 -11.73
N LEU A 42 -9.42 15.44 -10.80
CA LEU A 42 -10.54 16.29 -10.40
C LEU A 42 -10.05 17.63 -9.82
N ASN A 43 -9.11 17.60 -8.87
CA ASN A 43 -8.63 18.81 -8.21
C ASN A 43 -7.71 19.67 -9.07
N SER A 44 -7.16 19.15 -10.15
CA SER A 44 -6.44 19.94 -11.14
C SER A 44 -7.35 20.95 -11.86
N GLY A 45 -8.68 20.69 -11.88
CA GLY A 45 -9.66 21.48 -12.61
C GLY A 45 -9.50 21.43 -14.13
N ALA A 46 -8.64 20.53 -14.64
CA ALA A 46 -8.31 20.45 -16.06
C ALA A 46 -9.16 19.43 -16.84
N PHE A 47 -9.90 18.56 -16.15
CA PHE A 47 -10.61 17.43 -16.74
C PHE A 47 -12.10 17.45 -16.39
N THR A 48 -12.93 17.13 -17.38
CA THR A 48 -14.35 16.78 -17.20
C THR A 48 -14.48 15.33 -16.75
N TYR A 49 -15.66 14.92 -16.27
CA TYR A 49 -15.93 13.54 -15.90
C TYR A 49 -15.85 12.58 -17.09
N ASP A 50 -16.28 13.02 -18.28
CA ASP A 50 -16.18 12.22 -19.51
C ASP A 50 -14.71 12.06 -19.94
N GLU A 51 -13.90 13.13 -19.91
CA GLU A 51 -12.46 13.03 -20.17
C GLU A 51 -11.76 12.07 -19.17
N MET A 52 -12.11 12.12 -17.87
CA MET A 52 -11.58 11.18 -16.90
C MET A 52 -12.02 9.74 -17.17
N ALA A 53 -13.28 9.53 -17.58
CA ALA A 53 -13.77 8.20 -17.97
C ALA A 53 -13.00 7.64 -19.18
N ASP A 54 -12.74 8.48 -20.20
CA ASP A 54 -11.97 8.08 -21.39
C ASP A 54 -10.53 7.71 -21.01
N ILE A 55 -9.92 8.44 -20.07
CA ILE A 55 -8.59 8.13 -19.54
C ILE A 55 -8.58 6.76 -18.85
N PHE A 56 -9.55 6.46 -17.98
CA PHE A 56 -9.64 5.15 -17.33
C PHE A 56 -9.89 4.02 -18.34
N ASP A 57 -10.68 4.26 -19.37
CA ASP A 57 -10.89 3.27 -20.45
C ASP A 57 -9.61 3.05 -21.28
N GLU A 58 -8.81 4.10 -21.52
CA GLU A 58 -7.50 3.98 -22.18
C GLU A 58 -6.56 3.14 -21.29
N TRP A 59 -6.48 3.42 -20.01
CA TRP A 59 -5.66 2.66 -19.07
C TRP A 59 -6.08 1.20 -18.95
N ASN A 60 -7.37 0.92 -19.11
CA ASN A 60 -7.91 -0.45 -19.08
C ASN A 60 -7.56 -1.28 -20.33
N ARG A 61 -6.97 -0.69 -21.36
CA ARG A 61 -6.43 -1.39 -22.54
C ARG A 61 -4.94 -1.71 -22.42
N GLY A 62 -4.30 -1.28 -21.34
CA GLY A 62 -2.86 -1.42 -21.07
C GLY A 62 -2.55 -2.23 -19.83
N GLU A 63 -1.45 -1.89 -19.18
CA GLU A 63 -0.95 -2.57 -17.99
C GLU A 63 -1.85 -2.45 -16.75
N LEU A 64 -2.75 -1.47 -16.74
CA LEU A 64 -3.73 -1.26 -15.67
C LEU A 64 -5.05 -2.01 -15.93
N ASP A 65 -5.16 -2.83 -17.00
CA ASP A 65 -6.34 -3.65 -17.26
C ASP A 65 -6.77 -4.41 -16.00
N SER A 66 -7.94 -4.03 -15.48
CA SER A 66 -8.53 -4.63 -14.30
C SER A 66 -10.02 -4.29 -14.18
N TYR A 67 -10.74 -5.14 -13.44
CA TYR A 67 -12.15 -4.91 -13.16
C TYR A 67 -12.41 -3.54 -12.50
N LEU A 68 -11.59 -3.14 -11.53
CA LEU A 68 -11.76 -1.85 -10.83
C LEU A 68 -11.51 -0.65 -11.74
N ILE A 69 -10.54 -0.70 -12.65
CA ILE A 69 -10.32 0.36 -13.65
C ILE A 69 -11.49 0.42 -14.63
N GLN A 70 -11.96 -0.73 -15.11
CA GLN A 70 -13.12 -0.82 -16.00
C GLN A 70 -14.35 -0.12 -15.39
N ILE A 71 -14.76 -0.55 -14.19
CA ILE A 71 -15.96 0.01 -13.54
C ILE A 71 -15.79 1.49 -13.16
N THR A 72 -14.57 1.96 -12.97
CA THR A 72 -14.31 3.39 -12.72
C THR A 72 -14.68 4.24 -13.93
N GLY A 73 -14.31 3.82 -15.14
CA GLY A 73 -14.75 4.48 -16.38
C GLY A 73 -16.27 4.50 -16.53
N GLU A 74 -16.91 3.34 -16.27
CA GLU A 74 -18.38 3.21 -16.33
C GLU A 74 -19.07 4.12 -15.30
N ILE A 75 -18.58 4.18 -14.05
CA ILE A 75 -19.12 5.03 -12.99
C ILE A 75 -19.02 6.51 -13.35
N LEU A 76 -17.89 6.95 -13.89
CA LEU A 76 -17.68 8.36 -14.25
C LEU A 76 -18.58 8.82 -15.41
N ARG A 77 -18.97 7.91 -16.32
CA ARG A 77 -19.92 8.21 -17.41
C ARG A 77 -21.38 8.16 -16.98
N PHE A 78 -21.68 7.47 -15.87
CA PHE A 78 -23.07 7.31 -15.48
C PHE A 78 -23.70 8.64 -15.10
N ARG A 79 -24.86 8.94 -15.70
CA ARG A 79 -25.62 10.17 -15.44
C ARG A 79 -26.88 9.85 -14.63
N ASP A 80 -27.20 10.73 -13.71
CA ASP A 80 -28.47 10.70 -13.00
C ASP A 80 -29.59 11.26 -13.90
N THR A 81 -30.83 11.18 -13.44
CA THR A 81 -32.03 11.60 -14.16
C THR A 81 -32.04 13.07 -14.59
N ASP A 82 -31.25 13.93 -13.93
CA ASP A 82 -31.07 15.33 -14.27
C ASP A 82 -29.90 15.62 -15.24
N GLY A 83 -29.23 14.55 -15.71
CA GLY A 83 -28.09 14.64 -16.64
C GLY A 83 -26.73 14.88 -15.98
N GLU A 84 -26.67 15.12 -14.66
CA GLU A 84 -25.43 15.29 -13.95
C GLU A 84 -24.71 13.96 -13.66
N PRO A 85 -23.37 13.93 -13.56
CA PRO A 85 -22.64 12.72 -13.21
C PRO A 85 -23.09 12.18 -11.84
N MET A 86 -23.55 10.94 -11.76
CA MET A 86 -24.05 10.36 -10.53
C MET A 86 -23.01 10.37 -9.40
N VAL A 87 -21.73 10.22 -9.73
CA VAL A 87 -20.64 10.24 -8.74
C VAL A 87 -20.57 11.54 -7.93
N THR A 88 -21.03 12.66 -8.49
CA THR A 88 -21.05 13.97 -7.80
C THR A 88 -22.09 14.04 -6.68
N LYS A 89 -23.09 13.15 -6.72
CA LYS A 89 -24.20 13.08 -5.75
C LYS A 89 -23.94 12.05 -4.65
N ILE A 90 -22.90 11.26 -4.78
CA ILE A 90 -22.53 10.25 -3.79
C ILE A 90 -21.77 10.94 -2.64
N LEU A 91 -22.20 10.70 -1.41
CA LEU A 91 -21.52 11.22 -0.23
C LEU A 91 -20.08 10.64 -0.14
N ASP A 92 -19.10 11.50 0.06
CA ASP A 92 -17.68 11.15 0.22
C ASP A 92 -17.38 10.55 1.60
N SER A 93 -18.10 9.48 1.95
CA SER A 93 -17.96 8.71 3.18
C SER A 93 -18.05 7.22 2.88
N ALA A 94 -16.90 6.54 2.90
CA ALA A 94 -16.81 5.14 2.52
C ALA A 94 -16.94 4.20 3.73
N GLY A 95 -17.90 3.27 3.67
CA GLY A 95 -18.06 2.22 4.67
C GLY A 95 -17.04 1.08 4.51
N GLN A 96 -16.97 0.22 5.53
CA GLN A 96 -16.17 -0.99 5.51
C GLN A 96 -16.83 -2.12 6.30
N LYS A 97 -16.51 -3.37 5.93
CA LYS A 97 -16.96 -4.59 6.66
C LYS A 97 -15.87 -5.17 7.58
N GLY A 98 -14.73 -4.48 7.74
CA GLY A 98 -13.65 -4.84 8.67
C GLY A 98 -12.56 -5.73 8.09
N THR A 99 -12.68 -6.26 6.86
CA THR A 99 -11.66 -7.16 6.28
C THR A 99 -10.31 -6.50 6.05
N GLY A 100 -10.30 -5.23 5.59
CA GLY A 100 -9.07 -4.45 5.46
C GLY A 100 -8.41 -4.18 6.82
N LYS A 101 -9.21 -3.87 7.85
CA LYS A 101 -8.73 -3.73 9.23
C LYS A 101 -8.05 -5.03 9.71
N TRP A 102 -8.65 -6.19 9.47
CA TRP A 102 -8.06 -7.47 9.87
C TRP A 102 -6.72 -7.73 9.17
N THR A 103 -6.59 -7.36 7.89
CA THR A 103 -5.32 -7.46 7.17
C THR A 103 -4.23 -6.63 7.83
N VAL A 104 -4.55 -5.38 8.20
CA VAL A 104 -3.59 -4.48 8.88
C VAL A 104 -3.24 -4.98 10.27
N THR A 105 -4.21 -5.42 11.06
CA THR A 105 -3.97 -6.00 12.38
C THR A 105 -3.06 -7.22 12.28
N SER A 106 -3.35 -8.12 11.34
CA SER A 106 -2.51 -9.30 11.10
C SER A 106 -1.09 -8.92 10.67
N ALA A 107 -0.93 -7.87 9.87
CA ALA A 107 0.40 -7.40 9.49
C ALA A 107 1.22 -6.88 10.68
N LEU A 108 0.57 -6.20 11.63
CA LEU A 108 1.21 -5.76 12.88
C LEU A 108 1.62 -6.97 13.74
N ASP A 109 0.76 -7.98 13.84
CA ASP A 109 1.04 -9.21 14.59
C ASP A 109 2.23 -9.99 14.02
N HIS A 110 2.44 -9.94 12.68
CA HIS A 110 3.52 -10.61 11.98
C HIS A 110 4.75 -9.71 11.71
N GLY A 111 4.76 -8.46 12.19
CA GLY A 111 5.85 -7.52 11.94
C GLY A 111 6.05 -7.16 10.46
N VAL A 112 4.99 -7.20 9.64
CA VAL A 112 5.05 -6.91 8.20
C VAL A 112 4.69 -5.46 7.92
N PRO A 113 5.57 -4.67 7.25
CA PRO A 113 5.30 -3.26 6.95
C PRO A 113 4.27 -3.11 5.81
N LEU A 114 2.98 -3.04 6.16
CA LEU A 114 1.83 -2.98 5.25
C LEU A 114 1.30 -1.54 5.12
N SER A 115 2.18 -0.57 4.94
CA SER A 115 1.87 0.86 5.06
C SER A 115 0.83 1.34 4.04
N LEU A 116 0.94 0.99 2.75
CA LEU A 116 -0.04 1.39 1.73
C LEU A 116 -1.45 0.86 2.05
N ILE A 117 -1.56 -0.42 2.37
CA ILE A 117 -2.85 -1.04 2.70
C ILE A 117 -3.40 -0.44 4.01
N GLY A 118 -2.51 -0.16 4.97
CA GLY A 118 -2.84 0.54 6.21
C GLY A 118 -3.44 1.92 5.95
N GLU A 119 -2.77 2.74 5.16
CA GLU A 119 -3.27 4.06 4.77
C GLU A 119 -4.61 3.99 4.03
N SER A 120 -4.83 2.97 3.21
CA SER A 120 -6.11 2.77 2.53
C SER A 120 -7.27 2.50 3.51
N VAL A 121 -6.98 1.83 4.65
CA VAL A 121 -7.95 1.64 5.73
C VAL A 121 -8.17 2.95 6.49
N PHE A 122 -7.11 3.68 6.83
CA PHE A 122 -7.21 4.96 7.55
C PHE A 122 -7.89 6.04 6.71
N ALA A 123 -7.68 6.06 5.40
CA ALA A 123 -8.40 6.96 4.48
C ALA A 123 -9.92 6.76 4.56
N ARG A 124 -10.40 5.50 4.67
CA ARG A 124 -11.83 5.23 4.90
C ARG A 124 -12.31 5.73 6.25
N PHE A 125 -11.50 5.60 7.31
CA PHE A 125 -11.86 6.14 8.63
C PHE A 125 -11.98 7.67 8.59
N ILE A 126 -11.00 8.36 7.98
CA ILE A 126 -11.05 9.82 7.79
C ILE A 126 -12.28 10.20 6.94
N SER A 127 -12.60 9.44 5.88
CA SER A 127 -13.77 9.73 5.05
C SER A 127 -15.07 9.70 5.85
N SER A 128 -15.20 8.80 6.82
CA SER A 128 -16.40 8.68 7.68
C SER A 128 -16.56 9.84 8.66
N MET A 129 -15.50 10.62 8.93
CA MET A 129 -15.53 11.80 9.80
C MET A 129 -16.09 13.04 9.07
N LYS A 130 -17.04 12.88 8.14
CA LYS A 130 -17.52 13.94 7.24
C LYS A 130 -17.92 15.23 7.98
N LYS A 131 -18.65 15.13 9.08
CA LYS A 131 -19.11 16.28 9.87
C LYS A 131 -17.94 17.08 10.48
N GLU A 132 -16.90 16.40 10.93
CA GLU A 132 -15.69 17.04 11.47
C GLU A 132 -14.87 17.69 10.34
N ARG A 133 -14.68 16.99 9.22
CA ARG A 133 -13.95 17.52 8.05
C ARG A 133 -14.58 18.80 7.51
N VAL A 134 -15.91 18.84 7.42
CA VAL A 134 -16.63 20.04 7.00
C VAL A 134 -16.43 21.22 7.96
N LYS A 135 -16.35 20.96 9.27
CA LYS A 135 -16.06 22.01 10.27
C LYS A 135 -14.61 22.45 10.25
N ALA A 136 -13.68 21.52 10.01
CA ALA A 136 -12.25 21.81 9.97
C ALA A 136 -11.84 22.58 8.70
N SER A 137 -12.44 22.27 7.56
CA SER A 137 -12.07 22.82 6.26
C SER A 137 -11.93 24.37 6.23
N PRO A 138 -12.86 25.16 6.78
CA PRO A 138 -12.73 26.63 6.75
C PRO A 138 -11.72 27.19 7.77
N LEU A 139 -11.18 26.38 8.67
CA LEU A 139 -10.22 26.85 9.68
C LEU A 139 -8.80 26.97 9.13
N PHE A 140 -8.52 26.38 7.98
CA PHE A 140 -7.19 26.34 7.37
C PHE A 140 -7.26 26.86 5.94
N SER A 141 -6.26 27.66 5.55
CA SER A 141 -6.10 28.08 4.15
C SER A 141 -5.70 26.87 3.29
N SER A 142 -6.33 26.74 2.13
CA SER A 142 -5.89 25.76 1.14
C SER A 142 -4.65 26.26 0.40
N PRO A 143 -3.71 25.39 0.04
CA PRO A 143 -2.63 25.73 -0.88
C PRO A 143 -3.15 26.24 -2.22
N GLU A 144 -2.35 27.02 -2.94
CA GLU A 144 -2.69 27.42 -4.30
C GLU A 144 -2.78 26.22 -5.23
N LYS A 145 -3.77 26.24 -6.10
CA LYS A 145 -3.90 25.20 -7.13
C LYS A 145 -2.75 25.31 -8.13
N ILE A 146 -2.04 24.23 -8.33
CA ILE A 146 -0.97 24.14 -9.31
C ILE A 146 -1.58 23.82 -10.68
N ALA A 147 -1.43 24.74 -11.63
CA ALA A 147 -1.97 24.56 -12.97
C ALA A 147 -1.29 23.40 -13.72
N VAL A 148 -2.08 22.52 -14.31
CA VAL A 148 -1.61 21.48 -15.21
C VAL A 148 -1.31 22.09 -16.57
N ARG A 149 -0.02 22.24 -16.90
CA ARG A 149 0.42 22.85 -18.18
C ARG A 149 0.29 21.86 -19.36
N ASN A 150 0.52 20.60 -19.13
CA ASN A 150 0.45 19.53 -20.12
C ASN A 150 -0.43 18.39 -19.61
N LYS A 151 -1.70 18.35 -20.04
CA LYS A 151 -2.66 17.31 -19.63
C LYS A 151 -2.16 15.89 -19.92
N LYS A 152 -1.56 15.69 -21.11
CA LYS A 152 -1.10 14.35 -21.52
C LYS A 152 0.02 13.83 -20.64
N GLU A 153 1.00 14.66 -20.35
CA GLU A 153 2.12 14.32 -19.45
C GLU A 153 1.63 14.07 -18.02
N PHE A 154 0.74 14.91 -17.52
CA PHE A 154 0.17 14.74 -16.18
C PHE A 154 -0.61 13.43 -16.04
N VAL A 155 -1.42 13.07 -17.04
CA VAL A 155 -2.16 11.81 -17.08
C VAL A 155 -1.21 10.61 -17.16
N ASP A 156 -0.14 10.70 -17.95
CA ASP A 156 0.87 9.64 -18.07
C ASP A 156 1.65 9.47 -16.75
N ASP A 157 1.99 10.57 -16.08
CA ASP A 157 2.63 10.54 -14.76
C ASP A 157 1.72 9.88 -13.71
N ILE A 158 0.42 10.22 -13.69
CA ILE A 158 -0.54 9.57 -12.77
C ILE A 158 -0.68 8.08 -13.09
N ARG A 159 -0.76 7.69 -14.37
CA ARG A 159 -0.83 6.29 -14.80
C ARG A 159 0.37 5.49 -14.27
N LYS A 160 1.57 6.02 -14.45
CA LYS A 160 2.82 5.42 -14.00
C LYS A 160 2.90 5.34 -12.48
N ALA A 161 2.50 6.40 -11.78
CA ALA A 161 2.44 6.42 -10.31
C ALA A 161 1.44 5.40 -9.76
N LEU A 162 0.26 5.31 -10.38
CA LEU A 162 -0.77 4.33 -10.04
C LEU A 162 -0.25 2.90 -10.22
N TYR A 163 0.40 2.60 -11.36
CA TYR A 163 0.93 1.28 -11.63
C TYR A 163 2.07 0.88 -10.67
N ALA A 164 3.01 1.80 -10.41
CA ALA A 164 4.07 1.58 -9.43
C ALA A 164 3.51 1.34 -8.02
N SER A 165 2.55 2.15 -7.59
CA SER A 165 1.89 1.98 -6.29
C SER A 165 1.10 0.67 -6.20
N LYS A 166 0.45 0.24 -7.29
CA LYS A 166 -0.23 -1.05 -7.38
C LYS A 166 0.75 -2.21 -7.19
N ILE A 167 1.92 -2.16 -7.81
CA ILE A 167 2.99 -3.17 -7.59
C ILE A 167 3.33 -3.27 -6.09
N VAL A 168 3.49 -2.14 -5.40
CA VAL A 168 3.77 -2.13 -3.96
C VAL A 168 2.62 -2.71 -3.15
N SER A 169 1.36 -2.41 -3.48
CA SER A 169 0.19 -2.99 -2.81
C SER A 169 0.22 -4.53 -2.83
N TYR A 170 0.48 -5.11 -3.99
CA TYR A 170 0.59 -6.57 -4.11
C TYR A 170 1.86 -7.10 -3.43
N ALA A 171 3.00 -6.41 -3.55
CA ALA A 171 4.23 -6.80 -2.87
C ALA A 171 4.04 -6.87 -1.34
N GLN A 172 3.34 -5.91 -0.75
CA GLN A 172 2.98 -5.91 0.66
C GLN A 172 2.06 -7.08 1.00
N GLY A 173 1.00 -7.32 0.22
CA GLY A 173 0.06 -8.42 0.46
C GLY A 173 0.72 -9.80 0.35
N PHE A 174 1.56 -10.03 -0.67
CA PHE A 174 2.30 -11.30 -0.81
C PHE A 174 3.37 -11.48 0.27
N ASN A 175 4.00 -10.39 0.72
CA ASN A 175 4.92 -10.45 1.85
C ASN A 175 4.20 -10.86 3.15
N LEU A 176 2.98 -10.37 3.40
CA LEU A 176 2.16 -10.81 4.52
C LEU A 176 1.83 -12.30 4.43
N LEU A 177 1.43 -12.79 3.24
CA LEU A 177 1.18 -14.22 3.03
C LEU A 177 2.41 -15.07 3.32
N ARG A 178 3.59 -14.62 2.89
CA ARG A 178 4.86 -15.32 3.08
C ARG A 178 5.24 -15.41 4.56
N ASN A 179 5.14 -14.30 5.31
CA ASN A 179 5.47 -14.28 6.73
C ASN A 179 4.51 -15.17 7.54
N ALA A 180 3.21 -15.07 7.28
CA ALA A 180 2.22 -15.96 7.93
C ALA A 180 2.43 -17.43 7.57
N ALA A 181 2.77 -17.74 6.31
CA ALA A 181 3.05 -19.10 5.89
C ALA A 181 4.26 -19.68 6.64
N ALA A 182 5.32 -18.89 6.81
CA ALA A 182 6.50 -19.29 7.58
C ALA A 182 6.16 -19.52 9.06
N GLU A 183 5.39 -18.64 9.68
CA GLU A 183 5.01 -18.76 11.10
C GLU A 183 4.08 -19.95 11.38
N TYR A 184 3.09 -20.17 10.48
CA TYR A 184 2.09 -21.21 10.69
C TYR A 184 2.41 -22.53 10.01
N GLY A 185 3.55 -22.64 9.30
CA GLY A 185 3.97 -23.84 8.58
C GLY A 185 3.06 -24.18 7.40
N TRP A 186 2.55 -23.15 6.68
CA TRP A 186 1.74 -23.38 5.49
C TRP A 186 2.62 -23.51 4.24
N ASP A 187 2.29 -24.47 3.40
CA ASP A 187 2.87 -24.59 2.05
C ASP A 187 1.96 -23.84 1.07
N LEU A 188 2.30 -22.58 0.77
CA LEU A 188 1.54 -21.72 -0.12
C LEU A 188 2.24 -21.59 -1.48
N ASN A 189 1.54 -21.92 -2.55
CA ASN A 189 1.97 -21.61 -3.90
C ASN A 189 1.50 -20.20 -4.30
N TYR A 190 2.37 -19.20 -4.16
CA TYR A 190 2.04 -17.78 -4.41
C TYR A 190 1.66 -17.52 -5.88
N GLY A 191 2.28 -18.23 -6.82
CA GLY A 191 1.91 -18.13 -8.23
C GLY A 191 0.47 -18.59 -8.48
N GLU A 192 0.09 -19.75 -7.96
CA GLU A 192 -1.27 -20.26 -8.09
C GLU A 192 -2.29 -19.39 -7.37
N ILE A 193 -1.94 -18.80 -6.23
CA ILE A 193 -2.79 -17.81 -5.53
C ILE A 193 -3.10 -16.62 -6.45
N ALA A 194 -2.09 -16.09 -7.15
CA ALA A 194 -2.29 -15.02 -8.12
C ALA A 194 -3.22 -15.45 -9.26
N MET A 195 -3.12 -16.69 -9.73
CA MET A 195 -3.99 -17.22 -10.79
C MET A 195 -5.44 -17.41 -10.32
N ILE A 196 -5.68 -17.83 -9.08
CA ILE A 196 -7.03 -17.91 -8.49
C ILE A 196 -7.70 -16.53 -8.49
N TRP A 197 -6.95 -15.46 -8.20
CA TRP A 197 -7.49 -14.10 -8.16
C TRP A 197 -7.80 -13.50 -9.55
N ARG A 198 -7.38 -14.15 -10.65
CA ARG A 198 -7.70 -13.75 -12.01
C ARG A 198 -9.15 -13.97 -12.41
N GLY A 199 -9.82 -14.93 -11.81
CA GLY A 199 -11.18 -15.33 -12.18
C GLY A 199 -12.21 -14.93 -11.13
N GLY A 200 -13.19 -14.08 -11.49
CA GLY A 200 -14.34 -13.78 -10.64
C GLY A 200 -14.07 -12.98 -9.37
N CYS A 201 -12.89 -12.38 -9.23
CA CYS A 201 -12.50 -11.54 -8.09
C CYS A 201 -12.54 -10.06 -8.43
N ILE A 202 -12.77 -9.21 -7.41
CA ILE A 202 -12.76 -7.74 -7.53
C ILE A 202 -11.40 -7.21 -7.99
N ILE A 203 -10.29 -7.86 -7.56
CA ILE A 203 -8.94 -7.49 -7.98
C ILE A 203 -8.47 -8.18 -9.28
N ARG A 204 -9.38 -8.77 -10.06
CA ARG A 204 -9.07 -9.36 -11.38
C ARG A 204 -8.32 -8.34 -12.23
N SER A 205 -7.14 -8.71 -12.75
CA SER A 205 -6.22 -7.81 -13.45
C SER A 205 -5.25 -8.61 -14.32
N ALA A 206 -4.83 -8.05 -15.45
CA ALA A 206 -3.78 -8.59 -16.30
C ALA A 206 -2.43 -8.74 -15.56
N PHE A 207 -2.18 -7.87 -14.63
CA PHE A 207 -1.01 -7.82 -13.75
C PHE A 207 -0.78 -9.15 -12.97
N LEU A 208 -1.83 -9.88 -12.60
CA LEU A 208 -1.71 -11.14 -11.85
C LEU A 208 -0.92 -12.22 -12.59
N ASN A 209 -0.91 -12.19 -13.94
CA ASN A 209 -0.05 -13.06 -14.73
C ASN A 209 1.45 -12.81 -14.47
N LYS A 210 1.82 -11.54 -14.30
CA LYS A 210 3.22 -11.18 -14.03
C LYS A 210 3.68 -11.65 -12.65
N ILE A 211 2.77 -11.66 -11.67
CA ILE A 211 3.03 -12.24 -10.36
C ILE A 211 3.22 -13.76 -10.47
N TYR A 212 2.34 -14.46 -11.21
CA TYR A 212 2.49 -15.89 -11.45
C TYR A 212 3.83 -16.21 -12.11
N GLU A 213 4.20 -15.48 -13.18
CA GLU A 213 5.47 -15.67 -13.87
C GLU A 213 6.67 -15.45 -12.95
N ALA A 214 6.63 -14.43 -12.07
CA ALA A 214 7.69 -14.16 -11.12
C ALA A 214 7.92 -15.32 -10.14
N TYR A 215 6.86 -15.79 -9.47
CA TYR A 215 6.96 -16.90 -8.52
C TYR A 215 7.22 -18.24 -9.19
N ARG A 216 6.87 -18.41 -10.48
CA ARG A 216 7.26 -19.60 -11.25
C ARG A 216 8.76 -19.61 -11.56
N ARG A 217 9.36 -18.43 -11.83
CA ARG A 217 10.82 -18.30 -12.03
C ARG A 217 11.58 -18.53 -10.73
N GLU A 218 11.09 -17.95 -9.64
CA GLU A 218 11.73 -17.98 -8.34
C GLU A 218 10.70 -18.20 -7.22
N PRO A 219 10.38 -19.47 -6.89
CA PRO A 219 9.39 -19.76 -5.83
C PRO A 219 9.75 -19.19 -4.46
N GLY A 220 11.05 -19.03 -4.18
CA GLY A 220 11.60 -18.44 -2.96
C GLY A 220 11.76 -16.92 -2.98
N LEU A 221 11.26 -16.22 -3.99
CA LEU A 221 11.41 -14.77 -4.15
C LEU A 221 11.07 -14.02 -2.85
N PRO A 222 12.02 -13.29 -2.25
CA PRO A 222 11.83 -12.65 -0.95
C PRO A 222 10.74 -11.57 -0.97
N ASN A 223 10.69 -10.80 -2.06
CA ASN A 223 9.68 -9.78 -2.28
C ASN A 223 9.45 -9.59 -3.77
N LEU A 224 8.21 -9.35 -4.16
CA LEU A 224 7.80 -9.21 -5.56
C LEU A 224 8.59 -8.13 -6.31
N ILE A 225 8.94 -7.02 -5.66
CA ILE A 225 9.70 -5.92 -6.28
C ILE A 225 11.15 -6.30 -6.66
N MET A 226 11.66 -7.43 -6.19
CA MET A 226 13.00 -7.93 -6.53
C MET A 226 13.00 -8.77 -7.82
N ASP A 227 11.85 -9.15 -8.34
CA ASP A 227 11.78 -9.79 -9.67
C ASP A 227 12.14 -8.79 -10.77
N ASN A 228 12.87 -9.25 -11.79
CA ASN A 228 13.40 -8.41 -12.86
C ASN A 228 12.34 -7.59 -13.59
N TYR A 229 11.15 -8.14 -13.82
CA TYR A 229 10.06 -7.42 -14.47
C TYR A 229 9.61 -6.24 -13.61
N PHE A 230 9.35 -6.48 -12.33
CA PHE A 230 8.88 -5.44 -11.41
C PHE A 230 9.94 -4.41 -11.09
N THR A 231 11.21 -4.82 -10.95
CA THR A 231 12.35 -3.91 -10.77
C THR A 231 12.47 -2.94 -11.97
N GLY A 232 12.35 -3.46 -13.20
CA GLY A 232 12.38 -2.63 -14.42
C GLY A 232 11.26 -1.59 -14.42
N ILE A 233 10.01 -2.02 -14.21
CA ILE A 233 8.84 -1.13 -14.19
C ILE A 233 8.93 -0.07 -13.09
N LEU A 234 9.35 -0.44 -11.88
CA LEU A 234 9.49 0.51 -10.78
C LEU A 234 10.59 1.54 -11.07
N GLY A 235 11.69 1.11 -11.72
CA GLY A 235 12.74 2.02 -12.17
C GLY A 235 12.25 3.02 -13.20
N GLU A 236 11.59 2.54 -14.26
CA GLU A 236 11.04 3.37 -15.34
C GLU A 236 9.99 4.37 -14.86
N ASN A 237 9.18 4.00 -13.88
CA ASN A 237 8.07 4.81 -13.37
C ASN A 237 8.46 5.73 -12.20
N SER A 238 9.66 5.58 -11.64
CA SER A 238 10.09 6.25 -10.40
C SER A 238 9.98 7.78 -10.47
N ASP A 239 10.43 8.38 -11.57
CA ASP A 239 10.44 9.85 -11.71
C ASP A 239 9.02 10.41 -11.83
N SER A 240 8.16 9.75 -12.61
CA SER A 240 6.75 10.11 -12.75
C SER A 240 6.03 10.01 -11.40
N TRP A 241 6.27 8.94 -10.66
CA TRP A 241 5.70 8.73 -9.33
C TRP A 241 6.09 9.84 -8.35
N ARG A 242 7.35 10.25 -8.35
CA ARG A 242 7.84 11.36 -7.52
C ARG A 242 7.24 12.70 -7.91
N ARG A 243 7.10 12.97 -9.22
CA ARG A 243 6.44 14.20 -9.68
C ARG A 243 4.99 14.27 -9.22
N VAL A 244 4.25 13.16 -9.32
CA VAL A 244 2.86 13.07 -8.83
C VAL A 244 2.78 13.29 -7.32
N ALA A 245 3.61 12.63 -6.54
CA ALA A 245 3.64 12.80 -5.09
C ALA A 245 3.99 14.24 -4.68
N ALA A 246 5.02 14.84 -5.31
CA ALA A 246 5.41 16.22 -5.07
C ALA A 246 4.30 17.22 -5.46
N HIS A 247 3.65 17.02 -6.61
CA HIS A 247 2.50 17.82 -7.05
C HIS A 247 1.36 17.75 -6.04
N ALA A 248 1.00 16.54 -5.63
CA ALA A 248 -0.09 16.31 -4.67
C ALA A 248 0.16 17.04 -3.33
N VAL A 249 1.37 16.87 -2.76
CA VAL A 249 1.77 17.53 -1.50
C VAL A 249 1.74 19.05 -1.65
N SER A 250 2.32 19.58 -2.72
CA SER A 250 2.38 21.02 -2.96
C SER A 250 1.01 21.66 -3.22
N ALA A 251 0.10 20.91 -3.85
CA ALA A 251 -1.27 21.37 -4.12
C ALA A 251 -2.26 21.08 -2.97
N GLY A 252 -1.81 20.42 -1.89
CA GLY A 252 -2.68 20.04 -0.77
C GLY A 252 -3.71 18.96 -1.15
N ILE A 253 -3.42 18.14 -2.15
CA ILE A 253 -4.28 17.04 -2.57
C ILE A 253 -3.87 15.77 -1.80
N PRO A 254 -4.75 15.19 -0.96
CA PRO A 254 -4.39 14.00 -0.19
C PRO A 254 -4.27 12.76 -1.09
N VAL A 255 -3.10 12.14 -1.06
CA VAL A 255 -2.79 10.86 -1.74
C VAL A 255 -2.06 9.92 -0.75
N PRO A 256 -2.71 9.54 0.36
CA PRO A 256 -2.04 8.80 1.43
C PRO A 256 -1.49 7.45 0.97
N ALA A 257 -2.24 6.69 0.16
CA ALA A 257 -1.80 5.38 -0.30
C ALA A 257 -0.62 5.46 -1.29
N MET A 258 -0.66 6.40 -2.27
CA MET A 258 0.46 6.61 -3.21
C MET A 258 1.71 7.10 -2.48
N SER A 259 1.55 8.01 -1.50
CA SER A 259 2.67 8.53 -0.70
C SER A 259 3.29 7.45 0.18
N ALA A 260 2.46 6.64 0.85
CA ALA A 260 2.92 5.53 1.67
C ALA A 260 3.62 4.44 0.83
N ALA A 261 3.12 4.18 -0.38
CA ALA A 261 3.76 3.27 -1.32
C ALA A 261 5.17 3.73 -1.70
N LEU A 262 5.32 5.00 -2.06
CA LEU A 262 6.62 5.58 -2.42
C LEU A 262 7.60 5.57 -1.24
N ALA A 263 7.14 5.97 -0.06
CA ALA A 263 7.95 5.94 1.16
C ALA A 263 8.38 4.51 1.54
N TRP A 264 7.49 3.53 1.41
CA TRP A 264 7.80 2.13 1.63
C TRP A 264 8.83 1.63 0.62
N PHE A 265 8.65 1.93 -0.68
CA PHE A 265 9.58 1.56 -1.73
C PHE A 265 10.98 2.14 -1.48
N ASP A 266 11.07 3.43 -1.15
CA ASP A 266 12.34 4.08 -0.84
C ASP A 266 13.02 3.46 0.39
N SER A 267 12.24 3.15 1.43
CA SER A 267 12.76 2.48 2.62
C SER A 267 13.26 1.08 2.31
N TYR A 268 12.48 0.29 1.56
CA TYR A 268 12.82 -1.10 1.26
C TYR A 268 14.10 -1.24 0.43
N ARG A 269 14.35 -0.32 -0.51
CA ARG A 269 15.55 -0.31 -1.36
C ARG A 269 16.76 0.40 -0.75
N SER A 270 16.63 0.97 0.44
CA SER A 270 17.71 1.69 1.10
C SER A 270 18.57 0.74 1.93
N ALA A 271 19.85 0.64 1.57
CA ALA A 271 20.81 -0.18 2.31
C ALA A 271 21.10 0.37 3.72
N TRP A 272 20.83 1.66 3.94
CA TRP A 272 21.02 2.34 5.21
C TRP A 272 19.80 3.17 5.57
N LEU A 273 19.27 2.95 6.76
CA LEU A 273 18.12 3.65 7.31
C LEU A 273 18.50 4.38 8.60
N PRO A 274 17.76 5.43 9.02
CA PRO A 274 18.03 6.19 10.24
C PRO A 274 17.69 5.41 11.53
N ALA A 275 17.45 4.10 11.42
CA ALA A 275 17.19 3.21 12.55
C ALA A 275 18.40 3.08 13.50
N ASN A 276 19.61 3.39 13.05
CA ASN A 276 20.80 3.51 13.89
C ASN A 276 20.62 4.56 14.99
N LEU A 277 20.09 5.76 14.67
CA LEU A 277 19.81 6.79 15.66
C LEU A 277 18.68 6.36 16.61
N LEU A 278 17.62 5.76 16.08
CA LEU A 278 16.52 5.22 16.88
C LEU A 278 17.05 4.20 17.89
N GLN A 279 17.92 3.27 17.46
CA GLN A 279 18.48 2.26 18.35
C GLN A 279 19.46 2.88 19.38
N ALA A 280 20.22 3.89 18.98
CA ALA A 280 21.07 4.65 19.90
C ALA A 280 20.24 5.38 20.97
N GLN A 281 19.10 5.98 20.60
CA GLN A 281 18.17 6.60 21.55
C GLN A 281 17.60 5.57 22.54
N ARG A 282 17.22 4.38 22.07
CA ARG A 282 16.74 3.29 22.94
C ARG A 282 17.82 2.87 23.92
N ASP A 283 19.06 2.76 23.47
CA ASP A 283 20.18 2.42 24.32
C ASP A 283 20.49 3.55 25.34
N TYR A 284 20.39 4.80 24.93
CA TYR A 284 20.65 5.95 25.79
C TYR A 284 19.70 6.01 26.98
N PHE A 285 18.38 5.87 26.77
CA PHE A 285 17.40 6.00 27.85
C PHE A 285 17.07 4.70 28.58
N GLY A 286 17.37 3.54 27.99
CA GLY A 286 16.90 2.26 28.55
C GLY A 286 17.91 1.11 28.47
N ALA A 287 19.16 1.35 28.06
CA ALA A 287 20.19 0.32 27.85
C ALA A 287 19.70 -0.88 27.00
N HIS A 288 18.92 -0.58 25.94
CA HIS A 288 18.33 -1.60 25.06
C HIS A 288 19.32 -2.24 24.10
N THR A 289 20.59 -2.03 24.28
CA THR A 289 21.69 -2.58 23.50
C THR A 289 21.53 -2.42 21.97
N TYR A 290 22.61 -2.54 21.23
CA TYR A 290 22.62 -2.46 19.78
C TYR A 290 23.75 -3.30 19.21
N GLN A 291 23.63 -3.71 17.94
CA GLN A 291 24.72 -4.32 17.21
C GLN A 291 25.55 -3.25 16.51
N ARG A 292 26.85 -3.48 16.35
CA ARG A 292 27.77 -2.56 15.68
C ARG A 292 28.11 -3.06 14.29
N THR A 293 28.28 -2.14 13.34
CA THR A 293 28.66 -2.46 11.94
C THR A 293 30.12 -2.89 11.80
N ASP A 294 30.96 -2.59 12.80
CA ASP A 294 32.38 -2.91 12.84
C ASP A 294 32.71 -4.11 13.77
N LYS A 295 31.69 -4.86 14.16
CA LYS A 295 31.77 -6.05 15.00
C LYS A 295 31.00 -7.21 14.37
N PRO A 296 31.26 -8.47 14.78
CA PRO A 296 30.50 -9.62 14.32
C PRO A 296 29.00 -9.48 14.57
N GLU A 297 28.19 -9.98 13.62
CA GLU A 297 26.75 -10.04 13.76
C GLU A 297 26.35 -10.89 14.99
N GLY A 298 25.33 -10.45 15.72
CA GLY A 298 24.84 -11.11 16.93
C GLY A 298 25.50 -10.67 18.22
N GLU A 299 26.56 -9.84 18.16
CA GLU A 299 27.16 -9.23 19.35
C GLU A 299 26.44 -7.93 19.71
N PHE A 300 25.99 -7.84 20.96
CA PHE A 300 25.24 -6.67 21.46
C PHE A 300 26.09 -5.82 22.40
N PHE A 301 25.97 -4.52 22.27
CA PHE A 301 26.75 -3.49 22.96
C PHE A 301 25.82 -2.51 23.66
N HIS A 302 26.28 -1.97 24.80
CA HIS A 302 25.71 -0.81 25.48
C HIS A 302 26.78 0.26 25.58
N THR A 303 26.39 1.51 25.39
CA THR A 303 27.30 2.67 25.56
C THR A 303 26.94 3.47 26.80
N ASN A 304 27.94 3.77 27.64
CA ASN A 304 27.79 4.74 28.73
C ASN A 304 27.75 6.16 28.16
N TRP A 305 26.61 6.55 27.56
CA TRP A 305 26.44 7.84 26.86
C TRP A 305 26.68 9.07 27.75
N THR A 306 26.42 8.96 29.05
CA THR A 306 26.52 10.08 29.99
C THR A 306 27.85 10.14 30.70
N GLY A 307 28.68 9.11 30.68
CA GLY A 307 29.91 8.97 31.45
C GLY A 307 29.67 8.82 32.96
N ARG A 308 28.45 8.71 33.44
CA ARG A 308 28.10 8.68 34.87
C ARG A 308 27.77 7.29 35.42
N GLY A 309 28.01 6.25 34.64
CA GLY A 309 27.67 4.87 34.98
C GLY A 309 26.22 4.53 34.70
N GLY A 310 25.89 3.27 34.67
CA GLY A 310 24.57 2.72 34.37
C GLY A 310 24.69 1.46 33.53
N ASP A 311 25.22 0.37 34.13
CA ASP A 311 25.25 -0.97 33.50
C ASP A 311 23.90 -1.70 33.62
N THR A 312 22.81 -0.95 33.72
CA THR A 312 21.46 -1.56 33.81
C THR A 312 20.95 -1.93 32.43
N ALA A 313 21.28 -3.13 32.00
CA ALA A 313 20.61 -3.72 30.83
C ALA A 313 19.13 -3.96 31.18
N SER A 314 18.22 -3.31 30.44
CA SER A 314 16.80 -3.66 30.49
C SER A 314 16.59 -5.01 29.78
N SER A 315 16.51 -6.09 30.56
CA SER A 315 16.29 -7.45 30.04
C SER A 315 14.83 -7.75 29.64
N THR A 316 13.96 -6.73 29.56
CA THR A 316 12.50 -6.95 29.61
C THR A 316 11.75 -6.69 28.30
N TYR A 317 12.39 -6.27 27.23
CA TYR A 317 11.71 -6.04 25.94
C TYR A 317 12.48 -6.69 24.79
N ASN A 318 12.28 -7.99 24.62
CA ASN A 318 12.47 -8.64 23.31
C ASN A 318 11.20 -8.43 22.50
N ALA A 319 11.31 -7.65 21.41
CA ALA A 319 10.28 -7.55 20.39
C ALA A 319 10.28 -8.81 19.51
#